data_6b1bc1ec7ef959f08d1976bb24105ee1
#
_entry.id   6b1bc1ec7ef959f08d1976bb24105ee1
#
_cell.length_a   1.000
_cell.length_b   1.000
_cell.length_c   1.000
_cell.angle_alpha   90.00
_cell.angle_beta   90.00
_cell.angle_gamma   90.00
#
_symmetry.space_group_name_H-M   'P 1'
#
loop_
_entity.id
_entity.type
_entity.pdbx_description
1 polymer ?
#
loop_
_entity_poly.entity_id
_entity_poly.type
_entity_poly.pdbx_seq_one_letter_code
_entity_poly.pdbx_strand_id
1 'polypeptide(L)'
;MYLNSHSWFSLRYGLMRPEELLAEAQAAGVTCMALTDVHCTAGGPDFARLATKYGIRPVLGVDFRKGAQQRYIGLARDHDGYENLCNFLSEKLHEGHAGKPRDIPHRAPKLEGVVWVYPWEKRTEHNHWLGDEALRKDEYVG
;
A
#
# COMPACT_ATOMS: atom_id res chain seq x y z
N MET A 1 -6.13 14.22 -0.80
CA MET A 1 -6.08 12.76 -0.59
C MET A 1 -4.64 12.30 -0.63
N TYR A 2 -4.18 11.56 0.37
CA TYR A 2 -2.86 10.94 0.38
C TYR A 2 -3.02 9.44 0.13
N LEU A 3 -2.31 8.89 -0.85
CA LEU A 3 -2.40 7.49 -1.28
C LEU A 3 -1.26 6.61 -0.73
N ASN A 4 -0.21 7.22 -0.20
CA ASN A 4 0.97 6.52 0.32
C ASN A 4 1.38 7.12 1.66
N SER A 5 0.94 6.53 2.75
CA SER A 5 1.25 6.97 4.10
C SER A 5 1.65 5.77 4.95
N HIS A 6 2.70 5.95 5.73
CA HIS A 6 3.26 4.90 6.57
C HIS A 6 3.15 5.27 8.04
N SER A 7 2.67 4.33 8.84
CA SER A 7 2.70 4.43 10.29
C SER A 7 3.98 3.82 10.89
N TRP A 8 4.13 3.87 12.18
CA TRP A 8 5.25 3.26 12.91
C TRP A 8 5.37 1.73 12.72
N PHE A 9 4.33 1.06 12.18
CA PHE A 9 4.41 -0.35 11.78
C PHE A 9 5.32 -0.58 10.57
N SER A 10 5.64 0.49 9.83
CA SER A 10 6.60 0.47 8.73
C SER A 10 7.98 0.86 9.24
N LEU A 11 8.75 -0.11 9.78
CA LEU A 11 10.10 0.11 10.26
C LEU A 11 10.95 0.85 9.23
N ARG A 12 11.58 1.97 9.63
CA ARG A 12 12.40 2.88 8.82
C ARG A 12 11.63 3.83 7.88
N TYR A 13 10.30 3.67 7.72
CA TYR A 13 9.51 4.49 6.80
C TYR A 13 8.48 5.37 7.51
N GLY A 14 7.92 4.90 8.61
CA GLY A 14 6.95 5.63 9.40
C GLY A 14 7.41 5.81 10.86
N LEU A 15 7.08 6.94 11.45
CA LEU A 15 7.43 7.28 12.85
C LEU A 15 6.18 7.52 13.71
N MET A 16 5.06 7.88 13.08
CA MET A 16 3.82 8.27 13.76
C MET A 16 2.91 7.06 13.99
N ARG A 17 2.21 7.09 15.11
CA ARG A 17 1.07 6.19 15.35
C ARG A 17 -0.05 6.51 14.36
N PRO A 18 -0.93 5.54 14.03
CA PRO A 18 -2.09 5.81 13.18
C PRO A 18 -2.93 7.00 13.65
N GLU A 19 -3.09 7.18 14.98
CA GLU A 19 -3.82 8.30 15.57
C GLU A 19 -3.14 9.65 15.32
N GLU A 20 -1.84 9.73 15.47
CA GLU A 20 -1.04 10.93 15.23
C GLU A 20 -1.10 11.32 13.73
N LEU A 21 -0.99 10.33 12.82
CA LEU A 21 -1.16 10.56 11.39
C LEU A 21 -2.54 11.15 11.05
N LEU A 22 -3.59 10.65 11.68
CA LEU A 22 -4.95 11.14 11.48
C LEU A 22 -5.14 12.56 12.03
N ALA A 23 -4.54 12.88 13.18
CA ALA A 23 -4.58 14.22 13.77
C ALA A 23 -3.90 15.24 12.86
N GLU A 24 -2.71 14.94 12.36
CA GLU A 24 -1.98 15.79 11.40
C GLU A 24 -2.74 15.94 10.07
N ALA A 25 -3.32 14.86 9.56
CA ALA A 25 -4.12 14.89 8.34
C ALA A 25 -5.37 15.78 8.51
N GLN A 26 -6.05 15.69 9.67
CA GLN A 26 -7.19 16.55 9.99
C GLN A 26 -6.77 18.02 10.06
N ALA A 27 -5.67 18.32 10.76
CA ALA A 27 -5.13 19.68 10.85
C ALA A 27 -4.78 20.27 9.48
N ALA A 28 -4.35 19.41 8.53
CA ALA A 28 -4.08 19.78 7.15
C ALA A 28 -5.32 19.81 6.24
N GLY A 29 -6.53 19.61 6.77
CA GLY A 29 -7.77 19.62 6.00
C GLY A 29 -7.96 18.41 5.08
N VAL A 30 -7.28 17.29 5.36
CA VAL A 30 -7.38 16.06 4.57
C VAL A 30 -8.68 15.33 4.92
N THR A 31 -9.47 15.01 3.91
CA THR A 31 -10.75 14.31 4.06
C THR A 31 -10.71 12.83 3.67
N CYS A 32 -9.63 12.39 3.04
CA CYS A 32 -9.44 10.99 2.63
C CYS A 32 -7.94 10.65 2.67
N MET A 33 -7.58 9.54 3.31
CA MET A 33 -6.20 9.11 3.49
C MET A 33 -6.07 7.60 3.42
N ALA A 34 -5.04 7.13 2.71
CA ALA A 34 -4.68 5.72 2.71
C ALA A 34 -3.58 5.44 3.74
N LEU A 35 -3.72 4.34 4.48
CA LEU A 35 -2.63 3.75 5.24
C LEU A 35 -2.07 2.58 4.42
N THR A 36 -0.78 2.66 4.10
CA THR A 36 -0.08 1.71 3.21
C THR A 36 1.25 1.29 3.81
N ASP A 37 1.20 0.67 4.99
CA ASP A 37 2.40 0.21 5.67
C ASP A 37 3.18 -0.81 4.84
N VAL A 38 4.51 -0.76 4.94
CA VAL A 38 5.41 -1.60 4.15
C VAL A 38 5.30 -3.05 4.59
N HIS A 39 4.77 -3.92 3.72
CA HIS A 39 4.55 -5.34 4.00
C HIS A 39 3.83 -5.62 5.32
N CYS A 40 2.90 -4.74 5.71
CA CYS A 40 2.22 -4.82 6.99
C CYS A 40 0.79 -4.31 6.90
N THR A 41 -0.13 -5.01 7.57
CA THR A 41 -1.54 -4.61 7.70
C THR A 41 -1.96 -4.38 9.15
N ALA A 42 -1.02 -4.51 10.11
CA ALA A 42 -1.31 -4.48 11.55
C ALA A 42 -1.95 -3.16 12.02
N GLY A 43 -1.58 -2.03 11.42
CA GLY A 43 -2.15 -0.72 11.73
C GLY A 43 -3.52 -0.45 11.13
N GLY A 44 -3.95 -1.26 10.15
CA GLY A 44 -5.16 -1.03 9.35
C GLY A 44 -6.45 -0.96 10.16
N PRO A 45 -6.77 -1.96 11.00
CA PRO A 45 -7.99 -1.96 11.79
C PRO A 45 -8.13 -0.75 12.73
N ASP A 46 -7.06 -0.39 13.43
CA ASP A 46 -7.04 0.77 14.31
C ASP A 46 -7.16 2.08 13.52
N PHE A 47 -6.45 2.20 12.42
CA PHE A 47 -6.55 3.34 11.52
C PHE A 47 -7.98 3.53 11.01
N ALA A 48 -8.62 2.48 10.51
CA ALA A 48 -9.99 2.55 10.01
C ALA A 48 -10.99 2.95 11.11
N ARG A 49 -10.85 2.36 12.31
CA ARG A 49 -11.70 2.67 13.47
C ARG A 49 -11.53 4.11 13.95
N LEU A 50 -10.30 4.62 13.95
CA LEU A 50 -9.98 5.97 14.44
C LEU A 50 -10.34 7.04 13.40
N ALA A 51 -10.17 6.78 12.11
CA ALA A 51 -10.34 7.76 11.04
C ALA A 51 -11.69 8.49 11.08
N THR A 52 -12.75 7.77 11.45
CA THR A 52 -14.10 8.34 11.56
C THR A 52 -14.18 9.46 12.62
N LYS A 53 -13.41 9.37 13.71
CA LYS A 53 -13.34 10.40 14.75
C LYS A 53 -12.71 11.70 14.26
N TYR A 54 -11.84 11.59 13.26
CA TYR A 54 -11.14 12.72 12.64
C TYR A 54 -11.84 13.23 11.36
N GLY A 55 -13.02 12.68 11.02
CA GLY A 55 -13.74 13.05 9.80
C GLY A 55 -13.00 12.66 8.51
N ILE A 56 -12.10 11.68 8.58
CA ILE A 56 -11.29 11.20 7.46
C ILE A 56 -11.86 9.88 6.96
N ARG A 57 -12.06 9.78 5.64
CA ARG A 57 -12.38 8.52 4.98
C ARG A 57 -11.11 7.68 4.86
N PRO A 58 -11.02 6.53 5.56
CA PRO A 58 -9.86 5.66 5.47
C PRO A 58 -9.87 4.85 4.18
N VAL A 59 -8.69 4.63 3.63
CA VAL A 59 -8.41 3.60 2.63
C VAL A 59 -7.32 2.69 3.19
N LEU A 60 -7.53 1.38 3.12
CA LEU A 60 -6.53 0.42 3.58
C LEU A 60 -5.74 -0.13 2.41
N GLY A 61 -4.45 -0.28 2.60
CA GLY A 61 -3.57 -0.78 1.56
C GLY A 61 -2.25 -1.32 2.11
N VAL A 62 -1.37 -1.69 1.18
CA VAL A 62 -0.03 -2.22 1.49
C VAL A 62 0.96 -1.68 0.47
N ASP A 63 2.11 -1.21 0.94
CA ASP A 63 3.27 -0.88 0.12
C ASP A 63 4.13 -2.14 -0.06
N PHE A 64 4.21 -2.62 -1.28
CA PHE A 64 5.02 -3.79 -1.65
C PHE A 64 6.38 -3.36 -2.19
N ARG A 65 7.46 -3.84 -1.56
CA ARG A 65 8.84 -3.48 -1.88
C ARG A 65 9.72 -4.70 -2.11
N LYS A 66 10.72 -4.54 -2.96
CA LYS A 66 11.85 -5.48 -3.06
C LYS A 66 13.11 -4.77 -2.55
N GLY A 67 13.53 -5.09 -1.35
CA GLY A 67 14.54 -4.30 -0.64
C GLY A 67 14.04 -2.88 -0.37
N ALA A 68 14.82 -1.87 -0.74
CA ALA A 68 14.43 -0.45 -0.60
C ALA A 68 13.51 0.04 -1.74
N GLN A 69 13.41 -0.71 -2.84
CA GLN A 69 12.69 -0.30 -4.03
C GLN A 69 11.19 -0.60 -3.91
N GLN A 70 10.36 0.43 -4.00
CA GLN A 70 8.92 0.29 -4.11
C GLN A 70 8.56 -0.37 -5.44
N ARG A 71 7.74 -1.41 -5.40
CA ARG A 71 7.20 -2.08 -6.57
C ARG A 71 5.86 -1.52 -6.97
N TYR A 72 4.95 -1.53 -6.03
CA TYR A 72 3.60 -1.00 -6.18
C TYR A 72 2.92 -0.89 -4.82
N ILE A 73 1.86 -0.11 -4.79
CA ILE A 73 0.95 -0.01 -3.66
C ILE A 73 -0.35 -0.71 -4.06
N GLY A 74 -0.84 -1.59 -3.22
CA GLY A 74 -2.19 -2.15 -3.32
C GLY A 74 -3.14 -1.38 -2.43
N LEU A 75 -4.26 -0.91 -2.97
CA LEU A 75 -5.31 -0.22 -2.24
C LEU A 75 -6.61 -1.04 -2.33
N ALA A 76 -7.21 -1.34 -1.19
CA ALA A 76 -8.49 -2.02 -1.13
C ALA A 76 -9.64 -1.06 -1.48
N ARG A 77 -10.54 -1.48 -2.35
CA ARG A 77 -11.78 -0.76 -2.67
C ARG A 77 -12.89 -1.08 -1.67
N ASP A 78 -12.87 -2.30 -1.15
CA ASP A 78 -13.89 -2.88 -0.30
C ASP A 78 -13.27 -3.91 0.65
N HIS A 79 -14.12 -4.60 1.41
CA HIS A 79 -13.70 -5.60 2.37
C HIS A 79 -13.02 -6.79 1.70
N ASP A 80 -13.59 -7.29 0.62
CA ASP A 80 -13.06 -8.44 -0.11
C ASP A 80 -11.68 -8.11 -0.72
N GLY A 81 -11.51 -6.90 -1.23
CA GLY A 81 -10.22 -6.39 -1.70
C GLY A 81 -9.18 -6.33 -0.59
N TYR A 82 -9.59 -5.95 0.63
CA TYR A 82 -8.67 -5.95 1.77
C TYR A 82 -8.28 -7.36 2.19
N GLU A 83 -9.23 -8.30 2.22
CA GLU A 83 -8.94 -9.71 2.47
C GLU A 83 -7.98 -10.28 1.42
N ASN A 84 -8.22 -10.00 0.13
CA ASN A 84 -7.33 -10.42 -0.96
C ASN A 84 -5.91 -9.86 -0.82
N LEU A 85 -5.76 -8.60 -0.38
CA LEU A 85 -4.45 -8.02 -0.07
C LEU A 85 -3.77 -8.71 1.11
N CYS A 86 -4.51 -9.00 2.18
CA CYS A 86 -3.97 -9.70 3.36
C CYS A 86 -3.51 -11.12 2.99
N ASN A 87 -4.28 -11.84 2.18
CA ASN A 87 -3.93 -13.19 1.72
C ASN A 87 -2.67 -13.19 0.86
N PHE A 88 -2.61 -12.28 -0.12
CA PHE A 88 -1.41 -12.12 -0.96
C PHE A 88 -0.18 -11.73 -0.13
N LEU A 89 -0.33 -10.80 0.80
CA LEU A 89 0.76 -10.42 1.70
C LEU A 89 1.24 -11.60 2.53
N SER A 90 0.31 -12.38 3.10
CA SER A 90 0.64 -13.56 3.92
C SER A 90 1.40 -14.60 3.13
N GLU A 91 0.97 -14.90 1.89
CA GLU A 91 1.69 -15.80 0.98
C GLU A 91 3.14 -15.33 0.78
N LYS A 92 3.34 -14.05 0.44
CA LYS A 92 4.69 -13.49 0.22
C LYS A 92 5.55 -13.44 1.49
N LEU A 93 4.95 -13.26 2.65
CA LEU A 93 5.66 -13.34 3.93
C LEU A 93 6.12 -14.75 4.25
N HIS A 94 5.31 -15.77 3.97
CA HIS A 94 5.67 -17.18 4.18
C HIS A 94 6.81 -17.63 3.25
N GLU A 95 6.80 -17.23 1.99
CA GLU A 95 7.89 -17.53 1.04
C GLU A 95 9.26 -17.04 1.54
N GLY A 96 9.31 -15.92 2.28
CA GLY A 96 10.54 -15.34 2.83
C GLY A 96 11.14 -16.09 4.03
N HIS A 97 10.45 -17.07 4.64
CA HIS A 97 10.91 -17.74 5.86
C HIS A 97 11.97 -18.83 5.63
N ALA A 98 12.17 -19.30 4.42
CA ALA A 98 13.14 -20.36 4.09
C ALA A 98 14.55 -19.83 3.74
N GLY A 99 14.93 -18.64 4.22
CA GLY A 99 16.22 -18.00 3.87
C GLY A 99 16.27 -17.44 2.44
N LYS A 100 15.16 -17.50 1.71
CA LYS A 100 15.04 -16.87 0.40
C LYS A 100 14.50 -15.44 0.56
N PRO A 101 15.05 -14.44 -0.16
CA PRO A 101 14.45 -13.11 -0.16
C PRO A 101 13.01 -13.18 -0.68
N ARG A 102 12.11 -12.39 -0.07
CA ARG A 102 10.72 -12.26 -0.54
C ARG A 102 10.72 -11.90 -2.00
N ASP A 103 10.09 -12.71 -2.82
CA ASP A 103 9.97 -12.43 -4.24
C ASP A 103 8.65 -11.67 -4.49
N ILE A 104 8.76 -10.34 -4.45
CA ILE A 104 7.67 -9.48 -4.87
C ILE A 104 7.70 -9.36 -6.38
N PRO A 105 6.67 -9.85 -7.10
CA PRO A 105 6.64 -9.81 -8.56
C PRO A 105 6.85 -8.40 -9.11
N HIS A 106 7.38 -8.29 -10.31
CA HIS A 106 7.53 -6.99 -10.97
C HIS A 106 6.18 -6.36 -11.27
N ARG A 107 5.24 -7.15 -11.76
CA ARG A 107 3.85 -6.73 -11.97
C ARG A 107 2.99 -7.24 -10.83
N ALA A 108 2.10 -6.38 -10.35
CA ALA A 108 1.13 -6.74 -9.33
C ALA A 108 0.22 -7.88 -9.79
N PRO A 109 -0.22 -8.77 -8.88
CA PRO A 109 -1.16 -9.83 -9.21
C PRO A 109 -2.52 -9.24 -9.61
N LYS A 110 -3.33 -10.03 -10.31
CA LYS A 110 -4.71 -9.66 -10.58
C LYS A 110 -5.56 -10.10 -9.37
N LEU A 111 -5.97 -9.13 -8.54
CA LEU A 111 -6.82 -9.34 -7.37
C LEU A 111 -8.11 -8.54 -7.52
N GLU A 112 -9.23 -9.19 -7.27
CA GLU A 112 -10.53 -8.52 -7.26
C GLU A 112 -10.63 -7.55 -6.08
N GLY A 113 -11.29 -6.41 -6.27
CA GLY A 113 -11.44 -5.40 -5.22
C GLY A 113 -10.16 -4.61 -4.89
N VAL A 114 -9.07 -4.77 -5.64
CA VAL A 114 -7.80 -4.09 -5.40
C VAL A 114 -7.44 -3.16 -6.56
N VAL A 115 -6.98 -1.96 -6.20
CA VAL A 115 -6.37 -1.01 -7.12
C VAL A 115 -4.86 -1.02 -6.91
N TRP A 116 -4.11 -1.05 -7.97
CA TRP A 116 -2.66 -1.02 -7.95
C TRP A 116 -2.12 0.32 -8.42
N VAL A 117 -1.21 0.91 -7.65
CA VAL A 117 -0.53 2.15 -8.01
C VAL A 117 0.97 1.87 -8.10
N TYR A 118 1.52 2.08 -9.28
CA TYR A 118 2.97 1.97 -9.52
C TYR A 118 3.63 3.31 -9.28
N PRO A 119 4.83 3.35 -8.66
CA PRO A 119 5.55 4.59 -8.44
C PRO A 119 5.91 5.24 -9.78
N TRP A 120 5.70 6.55 -9.84
CA TRP A 120 6.24 7.37 -10.91
C TRP A 120 7.75 7.48 -10.71
N GLU A 121 8.50 6.48 -11.10
CA GLU A 121 9.93 6.66 -11.27
C GLU A 121 10.17 7.44 -12.56
N LYS A 122 11.13 8.38 -12.52
CA LYS A 122 11.53 9.15 -13.69
C LYS A 122 11.52 8.23 -14.90
N ARG A 123 10.63 8.50 -15.85
CA ARG A 123 10.60 7.84 -17.13
C ARG A 123 11.95 8.05 -17.82
N THR A 124 12.89 7.22 -17.48
CA THR A 124 13.97 6.91 -18.39
C THR A 124 13.34 6.08 -19.50
N GLU A 125 13.77 6.26 -20.73
CA GLU A 125 13.29 5.61 -21.96
C GLU A 125 13.17 4.07 -21.87
N HIS A 126 13.47 3.50 -20.70
CA HIS A 126 13.52 2.08 -20.38
C HIS A 126 12.71 1.74 -19.12
N ASN A 127 11.54 2.34 -18.94
CA ASN A 127 10.67 1.99 -17.82
C ASN A 127 10.03 0.61 -18.03
N HIS A 128 10.86 -0.43 -17.86
CA HIS A 128 10.53 -1.84 -18.07
C HIS A 128 9.79 -2.50 -16.90
N TRP A 129 9.13 -1.73 -16.03
CA TRP A 129 8.36 -2.29 -14.92
C TRP A 129 7.26 -3.22 -15.39
N LEU A 130 6.60 -2.83 -16.47
CA LEU A 130 5.50 -3.56 -17.08
C LEU A 130 5.88 -4.20 -18.43
N GLY A 131 7.12 -4.00 -18.89
CA GLY A 131 7.49 -4.31 -20.27
C GLY A 131 6.67 -3.46 -21.26
N ASP A 132 6.37 -3.99 -22.43
CA ASP A 132 5.51 -3.34 -23.42
C ASP A 132 4.01 -3.55 -23.14
N GLU A 133 3.67 -4.14 -21.98
CA GLU A 133 2.28 -4.40 -21.62
C GLU A 133 1.56 -3.13 -21.13
N ALA A 134 0.36 -2.88 -21.68
CA ALA A 134 -0.50 -1.80 -21.22
C ALA A 134 -0.98 -2.02 -19.77
N LEU A 135 -1.25 -0.92 -19.07
CA LEU A 135 -1.89 -0.96 -17.75
C LEU A 135 -3.25 -1.66 -17.83
N ARG A 136 -3.54 -2.51 -16.85
CA ARG A 136 -4.89 -3.06 -16.67
C ARG A 136 -5.83 -1.99 -16.13
N LYS A 137 -7.14 -2.26 -16.19
CA LYS A 137 -8.19 -1.34 -15.71
C LYS A 137 -7.99 -0.84 -14.28
N ASP A 138 -7.40 -1.67 -13.43
CA ASP A 138 -7.19 -1.42 -12.01
C ASP A 138 -5.74 -1.04 -11.68
N GLU A 139 -4.94 -0.71 -12.67
CA GLU A 139 -3.55 -0.29 -12.55
C GLU A 139 -3.38 1.18 -12.92
N TYR A 140 -2.66 1.92 -12.09
CA TYR A 140 -2.39 3.35 -12.24
C TYR A 140 -0.91 3.62 -12.01
N VAL A 141 -0.46 4.79 -12.43
CA VAL A 141 0.87 5.32 -12.16
C VAL A 141 0.71 6.62 -11.38
N GLY A 142 1.42 6.78 -10.27
CA GLY A 142 1.32 7.96 -9.40
C GLY A 142 2.56 8.19 -8.55
#